data_33b9c72de21187773a457e9e9786d493
#
_entry.id   33b9c72de21187773a457e9e9786d493
#
_cell.length_a   1.000
_cell.length_b   1.000
_cell.length_c   1.000
_cell.angle_alpha   90.00
_cell.angle_beta   90.00
_cell.angle_gamma   90.00
#
_symmetry.space_group_name_H-M   'P 1'
#
loop_
_entity.id
_entity.type
_entity.pdbx_description
1 polymer ?
#
loop_
_entity_poly.entity_id
_entity_poly.type
_entity_poly.pdbx_seq_one_letter_code
_entity_poly.pdbx_strand_id
1 'polypeptide(L)'
;MSLRRKIFSLAAPAALLLVSACASSFRADVSRFQMMPPPEGQTFTVQATDPRLQGGIEFATYARMVSERLAEQGYRPAEAGQQPTLVVTMDYGVDGGHEKVVSTPGFGGWGYGGAGFGRFGGYGGPWGYGGFGRPFYGRGYYYGWADPFWYQPFGYPEVRSYTYYVSQLQVKIIRAADNQTLFEGRARARSTSDSLPQLVPNLVEAMFTGFPGRSGEDVMITIPPPPKNGQAPVNR
;
A
#
# COMPACT_ATOMS: atom_id res chain seq x y z
N MET A 1 -13.72 36.21 -38.30
CA MET A 1 -13.04 35.15 -37.51
C MET A 1 -14.11 34.17 -37.06
N SER A 2 -14.13 32.97 -37.66
CA SER A 2 -15.27 32.05 -37.56
C SER A 2 -15.41 31.39 -36.18
N LEU A 3 -16.63 31.26 -35.73
CA LEU A 3 -17.06 30.61 -34.50
C LEU A 3 -16.39 29.22 -34.28
N ARG A 4 -16.11 28.50 -35.38
CA ARG A 4 -15.40 27.22 -35.38
C ARG A 4 -13.97 27.31 -34.80
N ARG A 5 -13.23 28.41 -35.03
CA ARG A 5 -11.88 28.61 -34.48
C ARG A 5 -11.87 28.81 -32.97
N LYS A 6 -12.92 29.42 -32.42
CA LYS A 6 -13.06 29.65 -30.97
C LYS A 6 -13.45 28.37 -30.20
N ILE A 7 -14.18 27.45 -30.84
CA ILE A 7 -14.55 26.15 -30.27
C ILE A 7 -13.33 25.22 -30.18
N PHE A 8 -12.47 25.23 -31.23
CA PHE A 8 -11.24 24.42 -31.20
C PHE A 8 -10.20 24.91 -30.18
N SER A 9 -10.13 26.21 -29.91
CA SER A 9 -9.18 26.75 -28.89
C SER A 9 -9.62 26.51 -27.45
N LEU A 10 -10.90 26.23 -27.19
CA LEU A 10 -11.40 25.85 -25.86
C LEU A 10 -11.40 24.33 -25.62
N ALA A 11 -11.50 23.52 -26.67
CA ALA A 11 -11.49 22.06 -26.55
C ALA A 11 -10.10 21.48 -26.23
N ALA A 12 -9.03 22.13 -26.68
CA ALA A 12 -7.66 21.67 -26.43
C ALA A 12 -7.25 21.70 -24.94
N PRO A 13 -7.51 22.76 -24.14
CA PRO A 13 -7.19 22.75 -22.71
C PRO A 13 -8.11 21.82 -21.89
N ALA A 14 -9.36 21.61 -22.33
CA ALA A 14 -10.25 20.66 -21.65
C ALA A 14 -9.81 19.21 -21.82
N ALA A 15 -9.26 18.82 -22.99
CA ALA A 15 -8.74 17.48 -23.22
C ALA A 15 -7.47 17.17 -22.41
N LEU A 16 -6.63 18.18 -22.13
CA LEU A 16 -5.43 18.05 -21.29
C LEU A 16 -5.75 17.80 -19.80
N LEU A 17 -6.92 18.22 -19.32
CA LEU A 17 -7.34 17.99 -17.94
C LEU A 17 -7.82 16.55 -17.67
N LEU A 18 -8.17 15.78 -18.70
CA LEU A 18 -8.67 14.40 -18.56
C LEU A 18 -7.56 13.35 -18.43
N VAL A 19 -6.30 13.69 -18.74
CA VAL A 19 -5.16 12.74 -18.69
C VAL A 19 -4.56 12.63 -17.27
N SER A 20 -5.07 13.37 -16.30
CA SER A 20 -4.48 13.51 -14.95
C SER A 20 -4.84 12.42 -13.95
N ALA A 21 -5.63 11.40 -14.31
CA ALA A 21 -6.33 10.55 -13.33
C ALA A 21 -5.64 9.21 -12.97
N CYS A 22 -4.47 8.89 -13.50
CA CYS A 22 -3.83 7.58 -13.28
C CYS A 22 -2.63 7.64 -12.32
N ALA A 23 -2.78 8.30 -11.17
CA ALA A 23 -1.82 8.12 -10.09
C ALA A 23 -2.34 7.01 -9.16
N SER A 24 -1.61 5.90 -9.09
CA SER A 24 -1.97 4.77 -8.24
C SER A 24 -1.76 5.10 -6.76
N SER A 25 -2.75 4.79 -5.92
CA SER A 25 -2.64 4.92 -4.47
C SER A 25 -1.75 3.80 -3.90
N PHE A 26 -0.93 4.14 -2.91
CA PHE A 26 -0.15 3.16 -2.16
C PHE A 26 -1.01 2.53 -1.06
N ARG A 27 -0.91 1.21 -0.87
CA ARG A 27 -1.65 0.48 0.17
C ARG A 27 -0.70 -0.30 1.04
N ALA A 28 -0.86 -0.16 2.35
CA ALA A 28 -0.07 -0.90 3.33
C ALA A 28 -0.98 -1.54 4.39
N ASP A 29 -0.63 -2.76 4.79
CA ASP A 29 -1.16 -3.40 6.00
C ASP A 29 -0.35 -2.93 7.18
N VAL A 30 -1.04 -2.45 8.19
CA VAL A 30 -0.43 -1.94 9.42
C VAL A 30 -0.99 -2.69 10.60
N SER A 31 -0.13 -3.42 11.30
CA SER A 31 -0.45 -4.05 12.59
C SER A 31 0.24 -3.29 13.72
N ARG A 32 -0.48 -3.08 14.82
CA ARG A 32 -0.01 -2.27 15.95
C ARG A 32 -0.37 -2.91 17.28
N PHE A 33 0.60 -2.93 18.20
CA PHE A 33 0.40 -3.25 19.62
C PHE A 33 0.95 -2.09 20.43
N GLN A 34 0.17 -1.56 21.39
CA GLN A 34 0.59 -0.38 22.09
C GLN A 34 0.11 -0.31 23.56
N MET A 35 0.96 0.29 24.37
CA MET A 35 0.71 0.76 25.74
C MET A 35 1.39 2.12 25.93
N MET A 36 1.21 3.01 24.95
CA MET A 36 1.89 4.30 24.91
C MET A 36 1.41 5.21 26.04
N PRO A 37 2.33 5.88 26.76
CA PRO A 37 1.97 6.92 27.71
C PRO A 37 1.53 8.19 26.96
N PRO A 38 0.81 9.10 27.66
CA PRO A 38 0.57 10.46 27.12
C PRO A 38 1.88 11.12 26.70
N PRO A 39 1.88 11.93 25.63
CA PRO A 39 3.12 12.49 25.06
C PRO A 39 3.78 13.59 25.93
N GLU A 40 3.03 14.15 26.89
CA GLU A 40 3.51 15.25 27.73
C GLU A 40 4.75 14.84 28.54
N GLY A 41 5.85 15.58 28.35
CA GLY A 41 7.11 15.36 29.06
C GLY A 41 7.94 14.19 28.53
N GLN A 42 7.46 13.47 27.52
CA GLN A 42 8.22 12.38 26.90
C GLN A 42 9.19 12.90 25.86
N THR A 43 10.44 12.45 26.00
CA THR A 43 11.51 12.70 25.02
C THR A 43 11.93 11.42 24.35
N PHE A 44 12.31 11.47 23.07
CA PHE A 44 12.70 10.27 22.33
C PHE A 44 13.97 10.45 21.50
N THR A 45 14.62 9.32 21.21
CA THR A 45 15.68 9.21 20.20
C THR A 45 15.35 8.09 19.24
N VAL A 46 15.74 8.24 17.95
CA VAL A 46 15.54 7.19 16.93
C VAL A 46 16.87 6.50 16.67
N GLN A 47 16.86 5.18 16.67
CA GLN A 47 18.02 4.34 16.46
C GLN A 47 17.71 3.25 15.44
N ALA A 48 18.72 2.79 14.70
CA ALA A 48 18.58 1.64 13.84
C ALA A 48 18.54 0.35 14.67
N THR A 49 17.68 -0.60 14.29
CA THR A 49 17.70 -1.94 14.88
C THR A 49 18.98 -2.69 14.51
N ASP A 50 19.44 -2.55 13.25
CA ASP A 50 20.75 -3.05 12.82
C ASP A 50 21.83 -1.96 13.03
N PRO A 51 22.83 -2.20 13.90
CA PRO A 51 23.90 -1.23 14.14
C PRO A 51 24.68 -0.82 12.89
N ARG A 52 24.69 -1.64 11.84
CA ARG A 52 25.37 -1.33 10.58
C ARG A 52 24.70 -0.18 9.80
N LEU A 53 23.43 0.04 10.02
CA LEU A 53 22.67 1.13 9.39
C LEU A 53 22.83 2.45 10.17
N GLN A 54 23.25 2.37 11.44
CA GLN A 54 23.40 3.53 12.32
C GLN A 54 24.46 4.49 11.74
N GLY A 55 24.10 5.76 11.57
CA GLY A 55 24.97 6.78 10.98
C GLY A 55 24.98 6.84 9.46
N GLY A 56 24.26 5.93 8.77
CA GLY A 56 24.04 6.01 7.33
C GLY A 56 23.12 7.17 6.95
N ILE A 57 23.41 7.81 5.80
CA ILE A 57 22.61 8.94 5.28
C ILE A 57 21.16 8.52 5.00
N GLU A 58 20.98 7.32 4.46
CA GLU A 58 19.68 6.75 4.18
C GLU A 58 18.86 6.58 5.47
N PHE A 59 19.45 5.91 6.47
CA PHE A 59 18.83 5.76 7.79
C PHE A 59 18.49 7.11 8.42
N ALA A 60 19.44 8.07 8.41
CA ALA A 60 19.21 9.40 8.97
C ALA A 60 18.02 10.12 8.31
N THR A 61 17.82 9.92 7.00
CA THR A 61 16.69 10.48 6.26
C THR A 61 15.35 9.90 6.75
N TYR A 62 15.27 8.57 6.88
CA TYR A 62 14.04 7.92 7.33
C TYR A 62 13.78 8.12 8.83
N ALA A 63 14.85 8.13 9.66
CA ALA A 63 14.75 8.44 11.08
C ALA A 63 14.20 9.84 11.32
N ARG A 64 14.59 10.82 10.48
CA ARG A 64 14.04 12.16 10.55
C ARG A 64 12.53 12.16 10.25
N MET A 65 12.07 11.42 9.24
CA MET A 65 10.62 11.31 8.94
C MET A 65 9.85 10.71 10.11
N VAL A 66 10.37 9.66 10.74
CA VAL A 66 9.77 9.07 11.95
C VAL A 66 9.75 10.08 13.09
N SER A 67 10.82 10.85 13.28
CA SER A 67 10.91 11.89 14.30
C SER A 67 9.90 13.00 14.07
N GLU A 68 9.72 13.46 12.83
CA GLU A 68 8.73 14.47 12.46
C GLU A 68 7.30 13.98 12.78
N ARG A 69 6.98 12.71 12.44
CA ARG A 69 5.68 12.13 12.76
C ARG A 69 5.42 11.99 14.26
N LEU A 70 6.42 11.58 15.03
CA LEU A 70 6.30 11.53 16.50
C LEU A 70 6.14 12.93 17.11
N ALA A 71 6.84 13.94 16.57
CA ALA A 71 6.69 15.31 17.01
C ALA A 71 5.29 15.87 16.74
N GLU A 72 4.68 15.54 15.60
CA GLU A 72 3.28 15.85 15.29
C GLU A 72 2.30 15.21 16.29
N GLN A 73 2.67 14.08 16.90
CA GLN A 73 1.88 13.43 17.97
C GLN A 73 2.16 14.01 19.37
N GLY A 74 3.04 15.03 19.48
CA GLY A 74 3.33 15.73 20.74
C GLY A 74 4.54 15.20 21.53
N TYR A 75 5.22 14.17 21.03
CA TYR A 75 6.48 13.71 21.61
C TYR A 75 7.63 14.65 21.22
N ARG A 76 8.65 14.78 22.06
CA ARG A 76 9.78 15.69 21.78
C ARG A 76 11.06 14.94 21.49
N PRO A 77 11.82 15.30 20.44
CA PRO A 77 13.17 14.78 20.26
C PRO A 77 14.04 15.15 21.47
N ALA A 78 14.85 14.22 21.95
CA ALA A 78 15.82 14.51 23.01
C ALA A 78 16.91 15.44 22.51
N GLU A 79 17.32 16.38 23.32
CA GLU A 79 18.43 17.28 23.03
C GLU A 79 19.77 16.53 23.09
N ALA A 80 20.79 17.05 22.41
CA ALA A 80 22.11 16.43 22.41
C ALA A 80 22.66 16.36 23.84
N GLY A 81 23.01 15.13 24.30
CA GLY A 81 23.49 14.88 25.65
C GLY A 81 22.39 14.62 26.70
N GLN A 82 21.13 14.79 26.38
CA GLN A 82 20.02 14.45 27.26
C GLN A 82 19.69 12.95 27.11
N GLN A 83 19.44 12.28 28.24
CA GLN A 83 18.92 10.92 28.20
C GLN A 83 17.44 10.93 27.80
N PRO A 84 17.05 10.23 26.71
CA PRO A 84 15.68 10.16 26.30
C PRO A 84 14.86 9.31 27.27
N THR A 85 13.57 9.60 27.41
CA THR A 85 12.65 8.73 28.16
C THR A 85 12.20 7.53 27.31
N LEU A 86 12.21 7.67 25.98
CA LEU A 86 11.81 6.67 25.00
C LEU A 86 12.93 6.44 23.98
N VAL A 87 13.15 5.19 23.64
CA VAL A 87 14.03 4.80 22.53
C VAL A 87 13.16 4.19 21.43
N VAL A 88 13.23 4.79 20.26
CA VAL A 88 12.52 4.33 19.05
C VAL A 88 13.51 3.56 18.20
N THR A 89 13.29 2.28 18.01
CA THR A 89 14.08 1.49 17.08
C THR A 89 13.32 1.29 15.78
N MET A 90 14.02 1.41 14.67
CA MET A 90 13.46 1.30 13.34
C MET A 90 14.24 0.29 12.51
N ASP A 91 13.49 -0.57 11.81
CA ASP A 91 13.98 -1.50 10.79
C ASP A 91 13.14 -1.36 9.54
N TYR A 92 13.78 -1.38 8.38
CA TYR A 92 13.11 -1.27 7.08
C TYR A 92 13.83 -2.09 6.02
N GLY A 93 13.07 -2.55 5.04
CA GLY A 93 13.65 -3.31 3.95
C GLY A 93 12.64 -3.66 2.87
N VAL A 94 13.16 -4.24 1.83
CA VAL A 94 12.42 -4.84 0.72
C VAL A 94 13.02 -6.22 0.47
N ASP A 95 12.17 -7.19 0.14
CA ASP A 95 12.61 -8.55 -0.15
C ASP A 95 13.25 -8.69 -1.55
N GLY A 96 13.75 -9.90 -1.86
CA GLY A 96 14.39 -10.20 -3.14
C GLY A 96 13.46 -10.30 -4.35
N GLY A 97 12.18 -10.01 -4.16
CA GLY A 97 11.16 -10.12 -5.20
C GLY A 97 10.59 -11.54 -5.35
N HIS A 98 9.31 -11.58 -5.70
CA HIS A 98 8.54 -12.80 -5.93
C HIS A 98 7.97 -12.80 -7.34
N GLU A 99 8.22 -13.87 -8.09
CA GLU A 99 7.59 -14.05 -9.39
C GLU A 99 6.18 -14.63 -9.22
N LYS A 100 5.20 -13.98 -9.84
CA LYS A 100 3.84 -14.47 -9.91
C LYS A 100 3.46 -14.72 -11.35
N VAL A 101 3.05 -15.96 -11.63
CA VAL A 101 2.51 -16.35 -12.93
C VAL A 101 0.99 -16.28 -12.85
N VAL A 102 0.37 -15.48 -13.70
CA VAL A 102 -1.08 -15.37 -13.83
C VAL A 102 -1.49 -15.91 -15.19
N SER A 103 -2.27 -16.99 -15.18
CA SER A 103 -2.96 -17.47 -16.37
C SER A 103 -4.38 -16.91 -16.38
N THR A 104 -4.70 -16.08 -17.34
CA THR A 104 -6.09 -15.65 -17.57
C THR A 104 -6.77 -16.75 -18.38
N PRO A 105 -7.80 -17.48 -17.89
CA PRO A 105 -8.56 -18.40 -18.70
C PRO A 105 -9.15 -17.59 -19.86
N GLY A 106 -8.76 -17.89 -21.09
CA GLY A 106 -9.42 -17.36 -22.27
C GLY A 106 -10.88 -17.78 -22.20
N PHE A 107 -11.78 -16.82 -22.17
CA PHE A 107 -13.19 -17.10 -22.38
C PHE A 107 -13.29 -17.53 -23.85
N GLY A 108 -13.23 -18.87 -24.05
CA GLY A 108 -13.36 -19.48 -25.35
C GLY A 108 -14.63 -18.97 -26.00
N GLY A 109 -14.46 -18.46 -27.22
CA GLY A 109 -15.51 -17.80 -27.98
C GLY A 109 -16.84 -18.51 -27.94
N TRP A 110 -17.86 -17.74 -27.80
CA TRP A 110 -19.19 -18.13 -28.25
C TRP A 110 -19.07 -18.38 -29.76
N GLY A 111 -18.75 -19.66 -30.11
CA GLY A 111 -18.82 -20.11 -31.48
C GLY A 111 -20.25 -19.92 -31.99
N TYR A 112 -20.43 -19.00 -32.88
CA TYR A 112 -21.55 -18.97 -33.79
C TYR A 112 -21.40 -20.23 -34.64
N GLY A 113 -22.15 -21.27 -34.33
CA GLY A 113 -22.03 -22.50 -35.09
C GLY A 113 -23.02 -23.57 -34.66
N GLY A 114 -24.12 -23.66 -35.38
CA GLY A 114 -24.77 -24.93 -35.61
C GLY A 114 -25.91 -25.33 -34.67
N ALA A 115 -27.10 -25.08 -35.09
CA ALA A 115 -28.27 -25.87 -34.74
C ALA A 115 -27.96 -27.35 -34.98
N GLY A 116 -27.73 -28.10 -33.88
CA GLY A 116 -27.56 -29.55 -33.87
C GLY A 116 -28.52 -30.15 -32.88
N PHE A 117 -29.62 -30.66 -33.35
CA PHE A 117 -30.57 -31.52 -32.62
C PHE A 117 -29.83 -32.73 -32.08
N GLY A 118 -29.70 -32.86 -30.76
CA GLY A 118 -29.22 -34.05 -30.10
C GLY A 118 -29.98 -34.32 -28.82
N ARG A 119 -31.21 -34.80 -29.01
CA ARG A 119 -32.06 -35.38 -27.97
C ARG A 119 -31.51 -36.75 -27.62
N PHE A 120 -30.81 -36.89 -26.50
CA PHE A 120 -30.67 -38.18 -25.82
C PHE A 120 -30.77 -38.00 -24.31
N GLY A 121 -31.73 -38.72 -23.79
CA GLY A 121 -32.06 -38.84 -22.40
C GLY A 121 -30.97 -39.53 -21.60
N GLY A 122 -30.84 -39.12 -20.36
CA GLY A 122 -30.06 -39.78 -19.34
C GLY A 122 -30.74 -39.53 -17.99
N TYR A 123 -31.29 -40.60 -17.43
CA TYR A 123 -31.82 -40.69 -16.09
C TYR A 123 -30.77 -40.23 -15.05
N GLY A 124 -31.09 -39.27 -14.24
CA GLY A 124 -30.28 -38.88 -13.11
C GLY A 124 -31.14 -38.60 -11.90
N GLY A 125 -30.95 -39.39 -10.85
CA GLY A 125 -31.77 -39.45 -9.65
C GLY A 125 -31.72 -38.19 -8.76
N PRO A 126 -32.54 -38.12 -7.70
CA PRO A 126 -32.91 -36.89 -6.95
C PRO A 126 -31.97 -36.60 -5.77
N TRP A 127 -30.65 -36.70 -5.90
CA TRP A 127 -29.67 -36.35 -4.85
C TRP A 127 -28.46 -35.60 -5.40
N GLY A 128 -28.69 -34.65 -6.25
CA GLY A 128 -27.64 -33.72 -6.68
C GLY A 128 -27.69 -32.46 -5.82
N TYR A 129 -26.80 -32.34 -4.84
CA TYR A 129 -26.49 -31.07 -4.21
C TYR A 129 -25.90 -30.16 -5.29
N GLY A 130 -26.78 -29.31 -5.82
CA GLY A 130 -26.41 -28.22 -6.72
C GLY A 130 -25.60 -27.21 -5.95
N GLY A 131 -24.28 -27.36 -5.96
CA GLY A 131 -23.37 -26.31 -5.58
C GLY A 131 -23.52 -25.17 -6.58
N PHE A 132 -24.26 -24.16 -6.24
CA PHE A 132 -24.14 -22.85 -6.88
C PHE A 132 -22.75 -22.34 -6.60
N GLY A 133 -21.81 -22.68 -7.47
CA GLY A 133 -20.54 -22.02 -7.57
C GLY A 133 -20.80 -20.55 -7.90
N ARG A 134 -21.01 -19.74 -6.87
CA ARG A 134 -20.85 -18.29 -7.02
C ARG A 134 -19.44 -18.10 -7.56
N PRO A 135 -19.25 -17.40 -8.69
CA PRO A 135 -17.93 -17.00 -9.07
C PRO A 135 -17.41 -16.18 -7.89
N PHE A 136 -16.46 -16.76 -7.17
CA PHE A 136 -15.67 -16.03 -6.22
C PHE A 136 -14.92 -14.99 -7.05
N TYR A 137 -15.49 -13.81 -7.15
CA TYR A 137 -14.73 -12.62 -7.42
C TYR A 137 -13.81 -12.46 -6.21
N GLY A 138 -12.75 -13.25 -6.19
CA GLY A 138 -11.67 -13.05 -5.30
C GLY A 138 -11.11 -11.68 -5.62
N ARG A 139 -11.56 -10.68 -4.90
CA ARG A 139 -10.84 -9.43 -4.79
C ARG A 139 -9.46 -9.81 -4.28
N GLY A 140 -8.56 -10.07 -5.19
CA GLY A 140 -7.15 -10.15 -4.89
C GLY A 140 -6.73 -8.77 -4.41
N TYR A 141 -6.81 -8.56 -3.10
CA TYR A 141 -6.31 -7.35 -2.49
C TYR A 141 -4.79 -7.41 -2.58
N TYR A 142 -4.24 -6.65 -3.50
CA TYR A 142 -2.83 -6.42 -3.58
C TYR A 142 -2.48 -5.25 -2.68
N TYR A 143 -1.58 -5.49 -1.74
CA TYR A 143 -1.02 -4.46 -0.88
C TYR A 143 0.00 -3.66 -1.69
N GLY A 144 -0.10 -2.35 -1.65
CA GLY A 144 0.81 -1.47 -2.35
C GLY A 144 0.22 -0.82 -3.60
N TRP A 145 0.99 -0.76 -4.66
CA TRP A 145 0.62 -0.09 -5.89
C TRP A 145 -0.45 -0.89 -6.65
N ALA A 146 -1.38 -0.17 -7.32
CA ALA A 146 -2.40 -0.82 -8.13
C ALA A 146 -1.77 -1.68 -9.22
N ASP A 147 -2.20 -2.95 -9.30
CA ASP A 147 -1.73 -3.87 -10.34
C ASP A 147 -2.36 -3.48 -11.69
N PRO A 148 -1.57 -3.06 -12.68
CA PRO A 148 -2.08 -2.63 -13.98
C PRO A 148 -2.67 -3.76 -14.83
N PHE A 149 -2.57 -5.03 -14.40
CA PHE A 149 -2.98 -6.20 -15.20
C PHE A 149 -4.44 -6.62 -15.06
N TRP A 150 -5.23 -5.95 -14.19
CA TRP A 150 -6.63 -6.32 -13.96
C TRP A 150 -7.63 -5.78 -15.00
N TYR A 151 -7.18 -4.92 -15.91
CA TYR A 151 -8.04 -4.27 -16.90
C TYR A 151 -7.69 -4.65 -18.33
N GLN A 152 -7.81 -5.94 -18.71
CA GLN A 152 -7.93 -6.28 -20.11
C GLN A 152 -9.19 -7.11 -20.36
N PRO A 153 -10.23 -6.55 -20.98
CA PRO A 153 -11.33 -7.30 -21.50
C PRO A 153 -10.94 -7.92 -22.85
N PHE A 154 -11.22 -9.20 -22.98
CA PHE A 154 -11.19 -9.96 -24.24
C PHE A 154 -9.80 -10.24 -24.87
N GLY A 155 -9.25 -11.40 -24.57
CA GLY A 155 -8.06 -11.92 -25.25
C GLY A 155 -7.83 -13.40 -24.96
N TYR A 156 -7.08 -14.05 -25.81
CA TYR A 156 -6.64 -15.44 -25.68
C TYR A 156 -6.06 -15.75 -24.30
N PRO A 157 -6.02 -17.03 -23.83
CA PRO A 157 -5.38 -17.38 -22.57
C PRO A 157 -3.93 -16.94 -22.62
N GLU A 158 -3.65 -15.84 -21.92
CA GLU A 158 -2.32 -15.29 -21.87
C GLU A 158 -1.72 -15.62 -20.50
N VAL A 159 -0.57 -16.26 -20.54
CA VAL A 159 0.24 -16.49 -19.35
C VAL A 159 1.19 -15.31 -19.22
N ARG A 160 1.00 -14.51 -18.17
CA ARG A 160 1.89 -13.39 -17.84
C ARG A 160 2.58 -13.68 -16.51
N SER A 161 3.87 -13.45 -16.46
CA SER A 161 4.61 -13.40 -15.21
C SER A 161 4.97 -11.97 -14.88
N TYR A 162 4.91 -11.62 -13.60
CA TYR A 162 5.40 -10.36 -13.10
C TYR A 162 6.06 -10.54 -11.74
N THR A 163 7.08 -9.72 -11.47
CA THR A 163 7.76 -9.71 -10.19
C THR A 163 7.10 -8.67 -9.29
N TYR A 164 6.79 -9.05 -8.06
CA TYR A 164 6.40 -8.12 -7.00
C TYR A 164 7.35 -8.22 -5.81
N TYR A 165 7.47 -7.14 -5.09
CA TYR A 165 8.31 -7.01 -3.91
C TYR A 165 7.45 -6.75 -2.68
N VAL A 166 7.87 -7.29 -1.54
CA VAL A 166 7.24 -6.97 -0.25
C VAL A 166 8.19 -6.05 0.51
N SER A 167 7.75 -4.82 0.69
CA SER A 167 8.44 -3.85 1.54
C SER A 167 7.87 -3.87 2.94
N GLN A 168 8.71 -3.63 3.94
CA GLN A 168 8.32 -3.58 5.34
C GLN A 168 9.02 -2.45 6.08
N LEU A 169 8.31 -1.90 7.05
CA LEU A 169 8.81 -1.00 8.08
C LEU A 169 8.36 -1.53 9.43
N GLN A 170 9.29 -1.70 10.34
CA GLN A 170 9.01 -2.02 11.74
C GLN A 170 9.48 -0.88 12.63
N VAL A 171 8.61 -0.42 13.51
CA VAL A 171 8.90 0.60 14.51
C VAL A 171 8.58 0.02 15.87
N LYS A 172 9.54 0.08 16.79
CA LYS A 172 9.37 -0.34 18.16
C LYS A 172 9.78 0.81 19.08
N ILE A 173 8.95 1.12 20.07
CA ILE A 173 9.23 2.15 21.07
C ILE A 173 9.35 1.48 22.43
N ILE A 174 10.46 1.69 23.08
CA ILE A 174 10.75 1.15 24.41
C ILE A 174 10.97 2.28 25.40
N ARG A 175 10.61 2.05 26.65
CA ARG A 175 10.95 2.97 27.74
C ARG A 175 12.41 2.77 28.12
N ALA A 176 13.18 3.87 28.14
CA ALA A 176 14.61 3.80 28.41
C ALA A 176 14.95 3.34 29.83
N ALA A 177 14.07 3.57 30.82
CA ALA A 177 14.32 3.26 32.23
C ALA A 177 14.34 1.74 32.53
N ASP A 178 13.46 0.97 31.88
CA ASP A 178 13.24 -0.45 32.20
C ASP A 178 13.22 -1.36 30.97
N ASN A 179 13.49 -0.81 29.79
CA ASN A 179 13.43 -1.49 28.48
C ASN A 179 12.03 -2.10 28.15
N GLN A 180 10.98 -1.65 28.83
CA GLN A 180 9.62 -2.10 28.53
C GLN A 180 9.21 -1.63 27.12
N THR A 181 8.70 -2.58 26.31
CA THR A 181 8.12 -2.25 25.01
C THR A 181 6.76 -1.57 25.22
N LEU A 182 6.62 -0.36 24.68
CA LEU A 182 5.41 0.45 24.77
C LEU A 182 4.65 0.49 23.44
N PHE A 183 5.34 0.32 22.33
CA PHE A 183 4.75 0.25 21.01
C PHE A 183 5.52 -0.72 20.11
N GLU A 184 4.81 -1.50 19.35
CA GLU A 184 5.35 -2.33 18.30
C GLU A 184 4.41 -2.23 17.10
N GLY A 185 4.91 -1.61 16.03
CA GLY A 185 4.18 -1.43 14.78
C GLY A 185 4.91 -2.07 13.61
N ARG A 186 4.15 -2.66 12.70
CA ARG A 186 4.64 -3.21 11.44
C ARG A 186 3.76 -2.76 10.30
N ALA A 187 4.35 -2.09 9.31
CA ALA A 187 3.72 -1.75 8.05
C ALA A 187 4.31 -2.60 6.93
N ARG A 188 3.48 -3.19 6.08
CA ARG A 188 3.88 -3.99 4.92
C ARG A 188 3.14 -3.54 3.69
N ALA A 189 3.83 -3.49 2.55
CA ALA A 189 3.22 -3.19 1.27
C ALA A 189 3.78 -4.10 0.17
N ARG A 190 2.95 -4.38 -0.84
CA ARG A 190 3.39 -5.03 -2.06
C ARG A 190 3.47 -4.01 -3.17
N SER A 191 4.55 -4.05 -3.94
CA SER A 191 4.78 -3.15 -5.06
C SER A 191 5.47 -3.86 -6.22
N THR A 192 5.46 -3.24 -7.40
CA THR A 192 6.25 -3.67 -8.55
C THR A 192 7.65 -3.01 -8.56
N SER A 193 7.93 -2.14 -7.58
CA SER A 193 9.21 -1.48 -7.39
C SER A 193 9.84 -1.91 -6.07
N ASP A 194 11.15 -2.03 -6.05
CA ASP A 194 12.01 -2.30 -4.89
C ASP A 194 12.66 -1.02 -4.33
N SER A 195 12.32 0.15 -4.85
CA SER A 195 12.93 1.43 -4.51
C SER A 195 12.58 1.88 -3.09
N LEU A 196 13.47 1.66 -2.14
CA LEU A 196 13.33 2.12 -0.74
C LEU A 196 13.00 3.61 -0.61
N PRO A 197 13.64 4.53 -1.38
CA PRO A 197 13.31 5.96 -1.31
C PRO A 197 11.85 6.31 -1.67
N GLN A 198 11.17 5.45 -2.41
CA GLN A 198 9.75 5.61 -2.73
C GLN A 198 8.84 4.88 -1.75
N LEU A 199 9.29 3.74 -1.23
CA LEU A 199 8.48 2.85 -0.41
C LEU A 199 8.47 3.27 1.06
N VAL A 200 9.63 3.57 1.64
CA VAL A 200 9.76 3.87 3.08
C VAL A 200 8.97 5.10 3.51
N PRO A 201 8.96 6.24 2.78
CA PRO A 201 8.13 7.38 3.14
C PRO A 201 6.63 7.04 3.23
N ASN A 202 6.13 6.24 2.29
CA ASN A 202 4.73 5.80 2.31
C ASN A 202 4.44 4.81 3.45
N LEU A 203 5.40 3.94 3.80
CA LEU A 203 5.27 3.04 4.95
C LEU A 203 5.29 3.81 6.27
N VAL A 204 6.11 4.86 6.40
CA VAL A 204 6.10 5.76 7.55
C VAL A 204 4.76 6.47 7.66
N GLU A 205 4.27 7.05 6.56
CA GLU A 205 2.95 7.69 6.53
C GLU A 205 1.84 6.73 6.99
N ALA A 206 1.84 5.50 6.43
CA ALA A 206 0.86 4.48 6.80
C ALA A 206 0.98 4.08 8.28
N MET A 207 2.22 3.92 8.80
CA MET A 207 2.48 3.57 10.20
C MET A 207 1.90 4.60 11.17
N PHE A 208 2.02 5.90 10.85
CA PHE A 208 1.58 6.97 11.73
C PHE A 208 0.16 7.49 11.45
N THR A 209 -0.49 7.05 10.38
CA THR A 209 -1.90 7.34 10.14
C THR A 209 -2.75 6.74 11.26
N GLY A 210 -3.38 7.61 12.09
CA GLY A 210 -4.16 7.18 13.26
C GLY A 210 -3.33 6.61 14.42
N PHE A 211 -2.05 6.98 14.51
CA PHE A 211 -1.17 6.60 15.63
C PHE A 211 -1.70 7.12 16.98
N PRO A 212 -1.57 6.37 18.10
CA PRO A 212 -0.96 5.06 18.21
C PRO A 212 -1.88 3.89 17.81
N GLY A 213 -3.16 4.13 17.53
CA GLY A 213 -4.16 3.13 17.20
C GLY A 213 -4.65 2.32 18.39
N ARG A 214 -5.39 1.25 18.12
CA ARG A 214 -5.77 0.29 19.17
C ARG A 214 -4.78 -0.86 19.22
N SER A 215 -4.50 -1.36 20.44
CA SER A 215 -3.62 -2.51 20.60
C SER A 215 -4.25 -3.77 19.98
N GLY A 216 -3.48 -4.49 19.14
CA GLY A 216 -3.97 -5.65 18.39
C GLY A 216 -4.73 -5.28 17.11
N GLU A 217 -4.63 -4.03 16.67
CA GLU A 217 -5.26 -3.57 15.44
C GLU A 217 -4.46 -4.02 14.21
N ASP A 218 -5.19 -4.48 13.18
CA ASP A 218 -4.65 -4.79 11.86
C ASP A 218 -5.52 -4.10 10.81
N VAL A 219 -4.97 -3.06 10.18
CA VAL A 219 -5.69 -2.16 9.29
C VAL A 219 -4.98 -1.95 7.97
N MET A 220 -5.76 -1.85 6.90
CA MET A 220 -5.26 -1.47 5.59
C MET A 220 -5.34 0.04 5.43
N ILE A 221 -4.20 0.69 5.32
CA ILE A 221 -4.07 2.13 5.09
C ILE A 221 -3.80 2.38 3.60
N THR A 222 -4.55 3.32 3.04
CA THR A 222 -4.36 3.76 1.65
C THR A 222 -3.80 5.17 1.66
N ILE A 223 -2.59 5.34 1.11
CA ILE A 223 -1.94 6.63 0.95
C ILE A 223 -2.24 7.16 -0.46
N PRO A 224 -2.85 8.34 -0.57
CA PRO A 224 -3.09 8.94 -1.87
C PRO A 224 -1.75 9.31 -2.53
N PRO A 225 -1.68 9.33 -3.87
CA PRO A 225 -0.49 9.79 -4.56
C PRO A 225 -0.22 11.26 -4.23
N PRO A 226 1.07 11.68 -4.25
CA PRO A 226 1.41 13.08 -4.02
C PRO A 226 0.71 13.97 -5.04
N PRO A 227 0.24 15.17 -4.64
CA PRO A 227 -0.39 16.10 -5.57
C PRO A 227 0.60 16.43 -6.69
N LYS A 228 0.15 16.27 -7.93
CA LYS A 228 0.95 16.74 -9.08
C LYS A 228 1.14 18.24 -8.94
N ASN A 229 2.39 18.70 -9.09
CA ASN A 229 2.80 20.08 -8.94
C ASN A 229 1.74 21.07 -9.48
N GLY A 230 1.10 21.82 -8.60
CA GLY A 230 0.16 22.90 -8.92
C GLY A 230 -1.28 22.74 -8.41
N GLN A 231 -1.68 21.65 -7.78
CA GLN A 231 -3.00 21.52 -7.18
C GLN A 231 -2.88 21.49 -5.66
N ALA A 232 -3.39 22.56 -5.02
CA ALA A 232 -3.58 22.60 -3.57
C ALA A 232 -4.56 21.48 -3.14
N PRO A 233 -4.40 20.87 -1.95
CA PRO A 233 -5.33 19.87 -1.45
C PRO A 233 -6.72 20.48 -1.33
N VAL A 234 -7.71 19.87 -1.98
CA VAL A 234 -9.12 20.22 -1.80
C VAL A 234 -9.53 19.65 -0.45
N ASN A 235 -9.59 20.50 0.58
CA ASN A 235 -10.21 20.16 1.85
C ASN A 235 -11.70 19.90 1.61
N ARG A 236 -12.13 18.69 1.87
CA ARG A 236 -13.54 18.32 2.05
C ARG A 236 -13.82 18.07 3.52
#